data_959d7c61f51d2365c5fc4b85b0e4e3d3
#
_entry.id   959d7c61f51d2365c5fc4b85b0e4e3d3
#
_cell.length_a   1.000
_cell.length_b   1.000
_cell.length_c   1.000
_cell.angle_alpha   90.00
_cell.angle_beta   90.00
_cell.angle_gamma   90.00
#
_symmetry.space_group_name_H-M   'P 1'
#
loop_
_entity.id
_entity.type
_entity.pdbx_description
1 polymer ?
#
loop_
_entity_poly.entity_id
_entity_poly.type
_entity_poly.pdbx_seq_one_letter_code
_entity_poly.pdbx_strand_id
1 'polypeptide(L)'
;MTDALPLADSADTVVADSLLSLLERRRSVDPDFLGDPGPSPEQTARLLKIAARVPDHGALEPWRFIVLQGPAREAASARMAAAYQQALATDMADMLRDNPEKAARTQAKMPGIFTRAPLVVVVV
;
A
#
# COMPACT_ATOMS: atom_id res chain seq x y z
N MET A 1 -44.82 5.81 0.35
CA MET A 1 -44.41 6.66 1.49
C MET A 1 -42.91 6.55 1.57
N THR A 2 -42.23 7.50 0.93
CA THR A 2 -40.77 7.53 0.85
C THR A 2 -40.29 8.24 2.12
N ASP A 3 -39.76 7.47 3.05
CA ASP A 3 -39.12 7.99 4.26
C ASP A 3 -37.83 8.67 3.83
N ALA A 4 -37.83 10.00 3.81
CA ALA A 4 -36.64 10.78 3.52
C ALA A 4 -35.68 10.61 4.71
N LEU A 5 -34.49 10.12 4.45
CA LEU A 5 -33.37 10.12 5.41
C LEU A 5 -33.24 11.52 6.02
N PRO A 6 -33.14 11.65 7.35
CA PRO A 6 -32.94 12.94 7.99
C PRO A 6 -31.69 13.60 7.44
N LEU A 7 -31.78 14.89 7.10
CA LEU A 7 -30.65 15.72 6.72
C LEU A 7 -29.60 15.64 7.85
N ALA A 8 -28.37 15.27 7.49
CA ALA A 8 -27.25 15.24 8.40
C ALA A 8 -27.14 16.58 9.15
N ASP A 9 -26.86 16.52 10.44
CA ASP A 9 -26.58 17.69 11.26
C ASP A 9 -25.44 18.51 10.64
N SER A 10 -25.43 19.82 10.87
CA SER A 10 -24.41 20.72 10.30
C SER A 10 -22.96 20.29 10.59
N ALA A 11 -22.73 19.68 11.75
CA ALA A 11 -21.44 19.11 12.13
C ALA A 11 -21.02 17.93 11.24
N ASP A 12 -21.95 17.03 10.92
CA ASP A 12 -21.70 15.88 10.04
C ASP A 12 -21.39 16.32 8.60
N THR A 13 -22.06 17.37 8.13
CA THR A 13 -21.80 17.96 6.81
C THR A 13 -20.37 18.52 6.73
N VAL A 14 -19.93 19.26 7.74
CA VAL A 14 -18.56 19.83 7.79
C VAL A 14 -17.50 18.72 7.82
N VAL A 15 -17.73 17.64 8.57
CA VAL A 15 -16.81 16.49 8.61
C VAL A 15 -16.78 15.79 7.26
N ALA A 16 -17.91 15.60 6.61
CA ALA A 16 -17.98 14.98 5.28
C ALA A 16 -17.25 15.82 4.23
N ASP A 17 -17.43 17.13 4.21
CA ASP A 17 -16.74 18.03 3.28
C ASP A 17 -15.22 18.04 3.52
N SER A 18 -14.79 17.99 4.77
CA SER A 18 -13.36 17.89 5.13
C SER A 18 -12.75 16.58 4.65
N LEU A 19 -13.47 15.46 4.76
CA LEU A 19 -13.02 14.16 4.29
C LEU A 19 -12.94 14.11 2.76
N LEU A 20 -13.96 14.59 2.06
CA LEU A 20 -13.97 14.65 0.59
C LEU A 20 -12.82 15.51 0.08
N SER A 21 -12.62 16.69 0.64
CA SER A 21 -11.51 17.58 0.30
C SER A 21 -10.13 16.94 0.56
N LEU A 22 -9.99 16.12 1.61
CA LEU A 22 -8.78 15.35 1.86
C LEU A 22 -8.55 14.30 0.78
N LEU A 23 -9.58 13.53 0.42
CA LEU A 23 -9.51 12.49 -0.61
C LEU A 23 -9.17 13.06 -1.99
N GLU A 24 -9.77 14.21 -2.35
CA GLU A 24 -9.52 14.89 -3.63
C GLU A 24 -8.08 15.41 -3.75
N ARG A 25 -7.50 15.89 -2.65
CA ARG A 25 -6.15 16.50 -2.64
C ARG A 25 -5.03 15.52 -2.35
N ARG A 26 -5.34 14.34 -1.74
CA ARG A 26 -4.28 13.39 -1.40
C ARG A 26 -3.50 12.97 -2.65
N ARG A 27 -2.21 12.76 -2.49
CA ARG A 27 -1.32 12.17 -3.50
C ARG A 27 -0.60 10.97 -2.88
N SER A 28 -0.22 10.03 -3.73
CA SER A 28 0.74 9.00 -3.35
C SER A 28 2.12 9.67 -3.20
N VAL A 29 2.78 9.37 -2.10
CA VAL A 29 4.12 9.84 -1.82
C VAL A 29 5.11 8.76 -2.22
N ASP A 30 6.20 9.12 -2.91
CA ASP A 30 7.25 8.15 -3.21
C ASP A 30 7.88 7.66 -1.90
N PRO A 31 8.12 6.35 -1.73
CA PRO A 31 8.70 5.78 -0.52
C PRO A 31 10.01 6.44 -0.07
N ASP A 32 10.79 7.02 -0.96
CA ASP A 32 12.02 7.73 -0.63
C ASP A 32 11.81 9.00 0.22
N PHE A 33 10.58 9.50 0.29
CA PHE A 33 10.19 10.61 1.17
C PHE A 33 9.55 10.16 2.49
N LEU A 34 9.42 8.85 2.72
CA LEU A 34 8.87 8.28 3.94
C LEU A 34 10.01 7.96 4.92
N GLY A 35 10.40 8.95 5.71
CA GLY A 35 11.48 8.82 6.69
C GLY A 35 11.04 8.34 8.07
N ASP A 36 12.03 8.14 8.94
CA ASP A 36 11.82 7.86 10.37
C ASP A 36 11.33 9.11 11.13
N PRO A 37 10.54 8.93 12.22
CA PRO A 37 10.06 7.64 12.72
C PRO A 37 8.90 7.09 11.91
N GLY A 38 8.83 5.75 11.79
CA GLY A 38 7.66 5.07 11.28
C GLY A 38 6.45 5.18 12.23
N PRO A 39 5.27 4.71 11.82
CA PRO A 39 4.09 4.71 12.68
C PRO A 39 4.28 3.83 13.91
N SER A 40 3.71 4.26 15.06
CA SER A 40 3.69 3.44 16.27
C SER A 40 2.88 2.16 16.08
N PRO A 41 3.03 1.15 16.98
CA PRO A 41 2.19 -0.05 16.93
C PRO A 41 0.69 0.25 16.94
N GLU A 42 0.25 1.23 17.74
CA GLU A 42 -1.15 1.64 17.84
C GLU A 42 -1.62 2.33 16.56
N GLN A 43 -0.79 3.18 15.97
CA GLN A 43 -1.06 3.81 14.68
C GLN A 43 -1.14 2.77 13.56
N THR A 44 -0.21 1.81 13.56
CA THR A 44 -0.21 0.70 12.61
C THR A 44 -1.49 -0.12 12.72
N ALA A 45 -1.89 -0.53 13.93
CA ALA A 45 -3.11 -1.27 14.16
C ALA A 45 -4.35 -0.50 13.69
N ARG A 46 -4.40 0.82 13.94
CA ARG A 46 -5.50 1.69 13.48
C ARG A 46 -5.54 1.77 11.96
N LEU A 47 -4.40 1.93 11.30
CA LEU A 47 -4.30 1.97 9.83
C LEU A 47 -4.79 0.66 9.20
N LEU A 48 -4.38 -0.49 9.74
CA LEU A 48 -4.82 -1.80 9.26
C LEU A 48 -6.32 -2.01 9.46
N LYS A 49 -6.86 -1.58 10.60
CA LYS A 49 -8.31 -1.62 10.87
C LYS A 49 -9.09 -0.77 9.87
N ILE A 50 -8.58 0.41 9.50
CA ILE A 50 -9.22 1.27 8.49
C ILE A 50 -9.09 0.62 7.11
N ALA A 51 -7.92 0.10 6.74
CA ALA A 51 -7.69 -0.56 5.46
C ALA A 51 -8.57 -1.80 5.25
N ALA A 52 -8.92 -2.52 6.32
CA ALA A 52 -9.81 -3.67 6.28
C ALA A 52 -11.30 -3.29 6.11
N ARG A 53 -11.67 -2.00 6.19
CA ARG A 53 -13.04 -1.54 6.03
C ARG A 53 -13.38 -1.24 4.56
N VAL A 54 -13.27 -2.26 3.74
CA VAL A 54 -13.63 -2.20 2.32
C VAL A 54 -14.84 -3.10 2.08
N PRO A 55 -15.65 -2.82 1.05
CA PRO A 55 -16.73 -3.72 0.66
C PRO A 55 -16.20 -5.12 0.37
N ASP A 56 -16.86 -6.12 0.91
CA ASP A 56 -16.52 -7.52 0.75
C ASP A 56 -17.78 -8.34 0.47
N HIS A 57 -17.65 -9.32 -0.43
CA HIS A 57 -18.76 -10.20 -0.80
C HIS A 57 -18.95 -11.29 0.26
N GLY A 58 -20.05 -11.20 1.00
CA GLY A 58 -20.40 -12.20 2.01
C GLY A 58 -19.56 -12.14 3.29
N ALA A 59 -18.87 -11.04 3.55
CA ALA A 59 -18.00 -10.84 4.71
C ALA A 59 -16.93 -11.96 4.88
N LEU A 60 -16.33 -12.36 3.77
CA LEU A 60 -15.29 -13.40 3.73
C LEU A 60 -13.94 -12.92 4.28
N GLU A 61 -13.71 -11.61 4.30
CA GLU A 61 -12.46 -10.97 4.72
C GLU A 61 -11.20 -11.69 4.16
N PRO A 62 -11.10 -11.89 2.83
CA PRO A 62 -10.12 -12.80 2.22
C PRO A 62 -8.68 -12.28 2.28
N TRP A 63 -8.50 -11.02 2.65
CA TRP A 63 -7.19 -10.37 2.72
C TRP A 63 -6.43 -10.71 4.00
N ARG A 64 -5.10 -10.72 3.87
CA ARG A 64 -4.17 -10.74 4.99
C ARG A 64 -3.19 -9.59 4.85
N PHE A 65 -2.79 -9.02 5.98
CA PHE A 65 -1.78 -7.98 6.05
C PHE A 65 -0.48 -8.57 6.60
N ILE A 66 0.62 -8.41 5.86
CA ILE A 66 1.96 -8.75 6.32
C ILE A 66 2.67 -7.43 6.59
N VAL A 67 3.02 -7.18 7.86
CA VAL A 67 3.73 -5.98 8.27
C VAL A 67 5.22 -6.26 8.35
N LEU A 68 6.01 -5.51 7.59
CA LEU A 68 7.47 -5.62 7.55
C LEU A 68 8.08 -4.39 8.23
N GLN A 69 8.87 -4.62 9.27
CA GLN A 69 9.62 -3.60 10.02
C GLN A 69 11.04 -4.10 10.34
N GLY A 70 11.96 -3.18 10.60
CA GLY A 70 13.33 -3.53 10.97
C GLY A 70 13.98 -4.51 9.98
N PRO A 71 14.71 -5.52 10.46
CA PRO A 71 15.43 -6.49 9.60
C PRO A 71 14.54 -7.32 8.67
N ALA A 72 13.24 -7.44 8.98
CA ALA A 72 12.30 -8.16 8.12
C ALA A 72 12.16 -7.51 6.73
N ARG A 73 12.31 -6.18 6.63
CA ARG A 73 12.28 -5.45 5.36
C ARG A 73 13.46 -5.84 4.46
N GLU A 74 14.64 -5.97 5.03
CA GLU A 74 15.86 -6.37 4.31
C GLU A 74 15.75 -7.81 3.80
N ALA A 75 15.34 -8.73 4.67
CA ALA A 75 15.13 -10.12 4.30
C ALA A 75 14.06 -10.28 3.20
N ALA A 76 12.97 -9.55 3.29
CA ALA A 76 11.92 -9.55 2.27
C ALA A 76 12.40 -8.93 0.95
N SER A 77 13.20 -7.84 1.00
CA SER A 77 13.79 -7.23 -0.20
C SER A 77 14.74 -8.20 -0.92
N ALA A 78 15.59 -8.90 -0.19
CA ALA A 78 16.49 -9.89 -0.76
C ALA A 78 15.72 -11.03 -1.46
N ARG A 79 14.67 -11.54 -0.82
CA ARG A 79 13.79 -12.56 -1.40
C ARG A 79 13.07 -12.07 -2.65
N MET A 80 12.55 -10.85 -2.63
CA MET A 80 11.89 -10.25 -3.77
C MET A 80 12.85 -10.06 -4.94
N ALA A 81 14.08 -9.59 -4.67
CA ALA A 81 15.10 -9.43 -5.70
C ALA A 81 15.45 -10.78 -6.35
N ALA A 82 15.63 -11.85 -5.57
CA ALA A 82 15.89 -13.18 -6.09
C ALA A 82 14.74 -13.73 -6.94
N ALA A 83 13.50 -13.60 -6.47
CA ALA A 83 12.31 -14.02 -7.21
C ALA A 83 12.15 -13.22 -8.51
N TYR A 84 12.42 -11.92 -8.49
CA TYR A 84 12.38 -11.08 -9.68
C TYR A 84 13.42 -11.51 -10.71
N GLN A 85 14.65 -11.81 -10.30
CA GLN A 85 15.69 -12.32 -11.20
C GLN A 85 15.29 -13.65 -11.84
N GLN A 86 14.68 -14.55 -11.08
CA GLN A 86 14.18 -15.81 -11.60
C GLN A 86 13.04 -15.60 -12.61
N ALA A 87 12.09 -14.73 -12.31
CA ALA A 87 10.99 -14.39 -13.22
C ALA A 87 11.49 -13.75 -14.52
N LEU A 88 12.52 -12.89 -14.45
CA LEU A 88 13.13 -12.29 -15.64
C LEU A 88 13.77 -13.36 -16.56
N ALA A 89 14.29 -14.42 -15.99
CA ALA A 89 14.91 -15.50 -16.76
C ALA A 89 13.89 -16.43 -17.44
N THR A 90 12.62 -16.43 -16.98
CA THR A 90 11.58 -17.35 -17.44
C THR A 90 10.40 -16.63 -18.07
N ASP A 91 9.55 -16.03 -17.24
CA ASP A 91 8.21 -15.60 -17.63
C ASP A 91 8.16 -14.15 -18.15
N MET A 92 9.16 -13.34 -17.82
CA MET A 92 9.20 -11.90 -18.13
C MET A 92 10.19 -11.54 -19.26
N ALA A 93 10.75 -12.52 -19.93
CA ALA A 93 11.74 -12.29 -21.01
C ALA A 93 11.17 -11.41 -22.15
N ASP A 94 9.87 -11.54 -22.45
CA ASP A 94 9.20 -10.73 -23.46
C ASP A 94 9.04 -9.28 -22.99
N MET A 95 8.71 -9.05 -21.73
CA MET A 95 8.59 -7.71 -21.16
C MET A 95 9.93 -6.96 -21.15
N LEU A 96 11.05 -7.67 -20.98
CA LEU A 96 12.39 -7.10 -21.09
C LEU A 96 12.70 -6.60 -22.49
N ARG A 97 12.26 -7.33 -23.52
CA ARG A 97 12.43 -6.94 -24.94
C ARG A 97 11.60 -5.69 -25.28
N ASP A 98 10.38 -5.61 -24.77
CA ASP A 98 9.44 -4.54 -25.11
C ASP A 98 9.79 -3.21 -24.43
N ASN A 99 10.39 -3.25 -23.22
CA ASN A 99 10.78 -2.04 -22.50
C ASN A 99 12.03 -2.26 -21.63
N PRO A 100 13.22 -2.32 -22.24
CA PRO A 100 14.47 -2.62 -21.53
C PRO A 100 14.86 -1.56 -20.49
N GLU A 101 14.55 -0.30 -20.72
CA GLU A 101 14.84 0.77 -19.75
C GLU A 101 14.01 0.62 -18.47
N LYS A 102 12.72 0.35 -18.60
CA LYS A 102 11.84 0.12 -17.46
C LYS A 102 12.28 -1.11 -16.67
N ALA A 103 12.65 -2.17 -17.36
CA ALA A 103 13.16 -3.40 -16.74
C ALA A 103 14.44 -3.13 -15.95
N ALA A 104 15.42 -2.42 -16.53
CA ALA A 104 16.65 -2.05 -15.85
C ALA A 104 16.43 -1.18 -14.61
N ARG A 105 15.55 -0.17 -14.70
CA ARG A 105 15.16 0.67 -13.55
C ARG A 105 14.50 -0.14 -12.43
N THR A 106 13.62 -1.06 -12.79
CA THR A 106 12.94 -1.93 -11.82
C THR A 106 13.96 -2.86 -11.16
N GLN A 107 14.83 -3.49 -11.93
CA GLN A 107 15.88 -4.37 -11.42
C GLN A 107 16.82 -3.66 -10.43
N ALA A 108 17.20 -2.42 -10.71
CA ALA A 108 18.05 -1.62 -9.83
C ALA A 108 17.39 -1.30 -8.47
N LYS A 109 16.05 -1.21 -8.43
CA LYS A 109 15.29 -0.90 -7.21
C LYS A 109 14.96 -2.14 -6.36
N MET A 110 15.00 -3.35 -6.93
CA MET A 110 14.57 -4.58 -6.24
C MET A 110 15.33 -4.88 -4.95
N PRO A 111 16.66 -4.76 -4.86
CA PRO A 111 17.41 -5.09 -3.64
C PRO A 111 16.97 -4.30 -2.41
N GLY A 112 16.47 -3.08 -2.59
CA GLY A 112 16.03 -2.20 -1.50
C GLY A 112 14.54 -1.89 -1.51
N ILE A 113 13.70 -2.65 -2.22
CA ILE A 113 12.31 -2.27 -2.49
C ILE A 113 11.49 -2.05 -1.20
N PHE A 114 11.73 -2.81 -0.15
CA PHE A 114 11.03 -2.71 1.12
C PHE A 114 11.80 -1.94 2.20
N THR A 115 13.02 -1.46 1.92
CA THR A 115 13.80 -0.67 2.89
C THR A 115 13.69 0.83 2.69
N ARG A 116 12.99 1.27 1.65
CA ARG A 116 12.77 2.69 1.31
C ARG A 116 11.80 3.41 2.27
N ALA A 117 11.08 2.70 3.09
CA ALA A 117 10.15 3.24 4.09
C ALA A 117 10.35 2.53 5.44
N PRO A 118 10.07 3.19 6.58
CA PRO A 118 10.27 2.60 7.91
C PRO A 118 9.36 1.40 8.18
N LEU A 119 8.21 1.34 7.53
CA LEU A 119 7.24 0.26 7.62
C LEU A 119 6.66 -0.02 6.24
N VAL A 120 6.46 -1.28 5.91
CA VAL A 120 5.79 -1.73 4.70
C VAL A 120 4.66 -2.68 5.06
N VAL A 121 3.51 -2.51 4.42
CA VAL A 121 2.37 -3.43 4.52
C VAL A 121 2.18 -4.10 3.17
N VAL A 122 2.24 -5.42 3.16
CA VAL A 122 1.90 -6.25 1.99
C VAL A 122 0.49 -6.79 2.21
N VAL A 123 -0.35 -6.66 1.19
CA VAL A 123 -1.71 -7.20 1.18
C VAL A 123 -1.73 -8.44 0.30
N VAL A 124 -2.25 -9.56 0.82
CA VAL A 124 -2.36 -10.85 0.15
C VAL A 124 -3.75 -11.42 0.32
#